data_41d4c153d19d5afb1c99cd84964f284b
#
_entry.id   41d4c153d19d5afb1c99cd84964f284b
#
_cell.length_a   1.000
_cell.length_b   1.000
_cell.length_c   1.000
_cell.angle_alpha   90.00
_cell.angle_beta   90.00
_cell.angle_gamma   90.00
#
_symmetry.space_group_name_H-M   'P 1'
#
loop_
_entity.id
_entity.type
_entity.pdbx_description
1 polymer ?
#
loop_
_entity_poly.entity_id
_entity_poly.type
_entity_poly.pdbx_seq_one_letter_code
_entity_poly.pdbx_strand_id
1 'polypeptide(L)'
;MRKYNTTNSHLLICLVLLIPTMLLAQPSCQIRHFSIYNGLAQRTVSDIVQDSKGFIWFSTWNGLNRYDGYTFKNYKAYPGDGCTLTSNRILRIVPDQQNNIWCQTYDARVYLFDSHQEKFIDILQPFEQKSGETYIVRKIYALPKGVSWIVCDHGAFRVDERKLENEDEDAITHYTLEIGNLPGRTVSRVEQDAAGDEWIFTNKSVCIVGQKTISDKTHFTNFCENNEKMYLISSKRLAIYNQQNGQIQYKEIPFNYSRLNCILSLGKDTIGIGTSNGIILFFAQNNQFRNVEMHFNVMRIFEDSHNELWLFSKEQRGIVRYDPLTNEQQHYETPTQNMPKAELRSRDVIFEDNQGTLWVVPHLGCLSYYDREDKELKPYYTDYSKPESKFTPVILNFYVDNQKNFWYANNFWMDKISFFPNANQLTTFDSGHETRAIMVDKQQNLWVANKKGVIRIFNPDKTLKGYLTPEGTISTKAISFSKNIYCFTEDEQGNIWMGSKWDGIIRLSPKKDGSFQIRNYVHKEEDPYSLSNNSVYCIYQDSKKRMWIATHGGGINLLQETADGEIRFLHNGNLLKDYSKDKFNKVRVIKEVNNTL
;
A
#
# COMPACT_ATOMS: atom_id res chain seq x y z
N MET A 1 8.03 75.25 -13.29
CA MET A 1 6.97 74.43 -12.66
C MET A 1 6.75 73.17 -13.48
N ARG A 2 7.30 72.05 -13.08
CA ARG A 2 7.03 70.71 -13.67
C ARG A 2 6.39 69.87 -12.58
N LYS A 3 5.11 69.52 -12.80
CA LYS A 3 4.39 68.55 -11.97
C LYS A 3 4.89 67.16 -12.32
N TYR A 4 5.44 66.45 -11.36
CA TYR A 4 5.75 65.01 -11.47
C TYR A 4 4.47 64.22 -11.16
N ASN A 5 4.10 63.35 -12.09
CA ASN A 5 3.02 62.40 -11.93
C ASN A 5 3.47 61.21 -11.03
N THR A 6 2.91 61.11 -9.84
CA THR A 6 3.20 60.08 -8.83
C THR A 6 2.31 58.83 -8.92
N THR A 7 1.61 58.64 -10.03
CA THR A 7 0.60 57.58 -10.14
C THR A 7 1.11 56.23 -10.68
N ASN A 8 2.35 56.16 -11.20
CA ASN A 8 2.85 54.90 -11.80
C ASN A 8 3.73 54.04 -10.88
N SER A 9 4.15 54.55 -9.71
CA SER A 9 4.98 53.76 -8.79
C SER A 9 4.18 52.81 -7.87
N HIS A 10 2.93 53.13 -7.60
CA HIS A 10 2.07 52.27 -6.78
C HIS A 10 1.51 51.05 -7.53
N LEU A 11 1.39 51.13 -8.85
CA LEU A 11 0.94 49.98 -9.67
C LEU A 11 2.04 48.91 -9.82
N LEU A 12 3.30 49.31 -9.81
CA LEU A 12 4.42 48.37 -9.91
C LEU A 12 4.70 47.65 -8.59
N ILE A 13 4.44 48.29 -7.46
CA ILE A 13 4.58 47.69 -6.11
C ILE A 13 3.46 46.70 -5.84
N CYS A 14 2.23 46.95 -6.31
CA CYS A 14 1.14 45.98 -6.20
C CYS A 14 1.31 44.76 -7.12
N LEU A 15 2.02 44.89 -8.25
CA LEU A 15 2.26 43.74 -9.15
C LEU A 15 3.35 42.80 -8.62
N VAL A 16 4.30 43.31 -7.82
CA VAL A 16 5.36 42.49 -7.20
C VAL A 16 4.84 41.76 -5.94
N LEU A 17 3.76 42.24 -5.31
CA LEU A 17 3.14 41.60 -4.15
C LEU A 17 2.09 40.51 -4.53
N LEU A 18 1.84 40.33 -5.83
CA LEU A 18 0.97 39.28 -6.38
C LEU A 18 1.71 38.13 -7.06
N ILE A 19 3.01 37.99 -6.82
CA ILE A 19 3.66 36.71 -7.03
C ILE A 19 3.09 35.82 -5.91
N PRO A 20 2.22 34.83 -6.19
CA PRO A 20 1.92 33.86 -5.19
C PRO A 20 3.28 33.25 -4.84
N THR A 21 3.74 33.44 -3.64
CA THR A 21 4.68 32.51 -3.05
C THR A 21 3.95 31.17 -3.12
N MET A 22 4.12 30.44 -4.21
CA MET A 22 3.96 29.01 -4.18
C MET A 22 4.99 28.55 -3.15
N LEU A 23 4.61 28.57 -1.89
CA LEU A 23 5.22 27.76 -0.86
C LEU A 23 5.13 26.36 -1.45
N LEU A 24 6.26 25.88 -1.96
CA LEU A 24 6.45 24.51 -2.39
C LEU A 24 6.11 23.64 -1.18
N ALA A 25 4.84 23.27 -1.11
CA ALA A 25 4.34 22.48 0.01
C ALA A 25 4.99 21.10 -0.11
N GLN A 26 5.75 20.72 0.90
CA GLN A 26 6.26 19.34 1.01
C GLN A 26 5.10 18.36 0.79
N PRO A 27 5.36 17.17 0.18
CA PRO A 27 4.35 16.15 0.07
C PRO A 27 3.69 15.88 1.41
N SER A 28 2.37 15.89 1.46
CA SER A 28 1.68 15.68 2.73
C SER A 28 1.70 14.20 3.11
N CYS A 29 2.09 13.91 4.34
CA CYS A 29 2.02 12.57 4.89
C CYS A 29 1.47 12.58 6.32
N GLN A 30 0.95 11.43 6.75
CA GLN A 30 0.59 11.19 8.13
C GLN A 30 1.55 10.17 8.73
N ILE A 31 2.17 10.52 9.85
CA ILE A 31 3.03 9.62 10.61
C ILE A 31 2.23 9.09 11.81
N ARG A 32 2.17 7.77 11.94
CA ARG A 32 1.57 7.11 13.11
C ARG A 32 2.62 6.32 13.84
N HIS A 33 2.83 6.64 15.10
CA HIS A 33 3.77 5.96 15.98
C HIS A 33 3.13 4.77 16.68
N PHE A 34 3.85 3.66 16.73
CA PHE A 34 3.43 2.45 17.43
C PHE A 34 4.46 2.05 18.47
N SER A 35 3.97 1.66 19.62
CA SER A 35 4.76 1.24 20.76
C SER A 35 4.07 0.08 21.49
N ILE A 36 4.64 -0.37 22.59
CA ILE A 36 4.02 -1.36 23.49
C ILE A 36 2.68 -0.88 24.05
N TYR A 37 2.46 0.41 24.17
CA TYR A 37 1.18 0.98 24.63
C TYR A 37 0.06 0.86 23.59
N ASN A 38 0.40 0.60 22.33
CA ASN A 38 -0.55 0.34 21.24
C ASN A 38 -0.81 -1.17 21.06
N GLY A 39 -0.17 -2.02 21.86
CA GLY A 39 -0.34 -3.48 21.81
C GLY A 39 0.81 -4.25 21.16
N LEU A 40 1.85 -3.59 20.69
CA LEU A 40 3.05 -4.26 20.17
C LEU A 40 3.74 -5.02 21.32
N ALA A 41 4.10 -6.30 21.10
CA ALA A 41 4.64 -7.16 22.16
C ALA A 41 5.99 -6.68 22.71
N GLN A 42 6.79 -6.00 21.88
CA GLN A 42 8.11 -5.50 22.25
C GLN A 42 8.60 -4.42 21.28
N ARG A 43 9.44 -3.50 21.75
CA ARG A 43 9.90 -2.32 20.96
C ARG A 43 10.80 -2.67 19.80
N THR A 44 11.65 -3.70 19.97
CA THR A 44 12.60 -4.09 18.92
C THR A 44 11.90 -4.95 17.88
N VAL A 45 11.58 -4.35 16.75
CA VAL A 45 11.01 -5.01 15.58
C VAL A 45 12.17 -5.46 14.68
N SER A 46 12.24 -6.76 14.43
CA SER A 46 13.32 -7.38 13.66
C SER A 46 13.00 -7.46 12.16
N ASP A 47 11.72 -7.62 11.81
CA ASP A 47 11.27 -7.73 10.43
C ASP A 47 9.80 -7.31 10.29
N ILE A 48 9.39 -6.88 9.09
CA ILE A 48 8.05 -6.41 8.76
C ILE A 48 7.66 -6.97 7.41
N VAL A 49 6.48 -7.60 7.31
CA VAL A 49 5.94 -8.13 6.06
C VAL A 49 4.42 -7.97 6.00
N GLN A 50 3.84 -8.07 4.82
CA GLN A 50 2.39 -8.10 4.60
C GLN A 50 2.00 -9.44 3.99
N ASP A 51 0.94 -10.07 4.49
CA ASP A 51 0.36 -11.26 3.88
C ASP A 51 -0.60 -10.91 2.73
N SER A 52 -1.10 -11.91 2.02
CA SER A 52 -2.01 -11.71 0.89
C SER A 52 -3.40 -11.21 1.31
N LYS A 53 -3.78 -11.37 2.59
CA LYS A 53 -5.02 -10.84 3.18
C LYS A 53 -4.89 -9.36 3.58
N GLY A 54 -3.68 -8.80 3.52
CA GLY A 54 -3.39 -7.41 3.84
C GLY A 54 -3.02 -7.15 5.30
N PHE A 55 -2.95 -8.16 6.16
CA PHE A 55 -2.44 -8.00 7.52
C PHE A 55 -0.95 -7.69 7.50
N ILE A 56 -0.51 -6.79 8.38
CA ILE A 56 0.91 -6.52 8.58
C ILE A 56 1.43 -7.36 9.74
N TRP A 57 2.51 -8.07 9.49
CA TRP A 57 3.15 -8.92 10.48
C TRP A 57 4.50 -8.34 10.89
N PHE A 58 4.78 -8.44 12.18
CA PHE A 58 6.00 -7.94 12.78
C PHE A 58 6.65 -9.04 13.59
N SER A 59 7.92 -9.33 13.31
CA SER A 59 8.72 -10.11 14.23
C SER A 59 9.36 -9.20 15.28
N THR A 60 9.38 -9.67 16.51
CA THR A 60 9.99 -8.95 17.64
C THR A 60 10.87 -9.87 18.48
N TRP A 61 11.59 -9.31 19.42
CA TRP A 61 12.29 -10.10 20.41
C TRP A 61 11.36 -10.78 21.44
N ASN A 62 10.04 -10.59 21.32
CA ASN A 62 9.04 -11.21 22.19
C ASN A 62 7.82 -11.71 21.39
N GLY A 63 8.09 -12.48 20.34
CA GLY A 63 7.08 -13.15 19.54
C GLY A 63 6.74 -12.48 18.22
N LEU A 64 5.74 -13.06 17.55
CA LEU A 64 5.15 -12.64 16.30
C LEU A 64 3.94 -11.76 16.60
N ASN A 65 3.77 -10.67 15.85
CA ASN A 65 2.67 -9.72 16.03
C ASN A 65 1.93 -9.54 14.71
N ARG A 66 0.60 -9.61 14.72
CA ARG A 66 -0.27 -9.31 13.57
C ARG A 66 -1.01 -8.01 13.82
N TYR A 67 -1.02 -7.13 12.84
CA TYR A 67 -1.76 -5.87 12.87
C TYR A 67 -2.84 -5.87 11.79
N ASP A 68 -4.09 -5.61 12.19
CA ASP A 68 -5.28 -5.62 11.33
C ASP A 68 -5.69 -4.22 10.83
N GLY A 69 -4.87 -3.20 11.06
CA GLY A 69 -5.20 -1.80 10.79
C GLY A 69 -5.65 -1.03 12.05
N TYR A 70 -6.07 -1.73 13.10
CA TYR A 70 -6.59 -1.17 14.35
C TYR A 70 -5.86 -1.66 15.59
N THR A 71 -5.66 -2.97 15.72
CA THR A 71 -5.13 -3.63 16.91
C THR A 71 -4.01 -4.60 16.58
N PHE A 72 -3.18 -4.88 17.60
CA PHE A 72 -2.16 -5.92 17.53
C PHE A 72 -2.66 -7.19 18.21
N LYS A 73 -2.46 -8.33 17.55
CA LYS A 73 -2.56 -9.65 18.17
C LYS A 73 -1.17 -10.26 18.25
N ASN A 74 -0.81 -10.76 19.45
CA ASN A 74 0.53 -11.23 19.74
C ASN A 74 0.53 -12.75 19.89
N TYR A 75 1.53 -13.40 19.30
CA TYR A 75 1.74 -14.85 19.35
C TYR A 75 3.15 -15.14 19.86
N LYS A 76 3.25 -15.91 20.92
CA LYS A 76 4.51 -16.28 21.57
C LYS A 76 4.32 -17.53 22.41
N ALA A 77 5.42 -18.22 22.73
CA ALA A 77 5.44 -19.33 23.67
C ALA A 77 5.35 -18.80 25.11
N TYR A 78 4.56 -19.49 25.93
CA TYR A 78 4.54 -19.30 27.39
C TYR A 78 5.01 -20.60 28.07
N PRO A 79 5.62 -20.52 29.24
CA PRO A 79 5.99 -21.70 29.99
C PRO A 79 4.78 -22.61 30.25
N GLY A 80 4.85 -23.85 29.76
CA GLY A 80 3.81 -24.87 30.00
C GLY A 80 2.63 -24.88 29.03
N ASP A 81 2.63 -24.05 27.98
CA ASP A 81 1.55 -24.00 26.97
C ASP A 81 1.66 -25.08 25.88
N GLY A 82 2.71 -25.91 25.93
CA GLY A 82 2.96 -26.96 24.92
C GLY A 82 3.39 -26.42 23.55
N CYS A 83 3.69 -25.12 23.43
CA CYS A 83 4.20 -24.51 22.22
C CYS A 83 5.60 -25.06 21.87
N THR A 84 5.82 -25.40 20.60
CA THR A 84 7.10 -25.92 20.11
C THR A 84 8.18 -24.86 19.95
N LEU A 85 7.81 -23.57 19.99
CA LEU A 85 8.73 -22.46 19.81
C LEU A 85 9.78 -22.41 20.94
N THR A 86 11.05 -22.61 20.60
CA THR A 86 12.16 -22.63 21.58
C THR A 86 12.58 -21.23 22.03
N SER A 87 12.33 -20.21 21.22
CA SER A 87 12.69 -18.84 21.53
C SER A 87 11.64 -17.86 20.98
N ASN A 88 11.13 -16.99 21.84
CA ASN A 88 10.25 -15.89 21.42
C ASN A 88 10.96 -14.79 20.61
N ARG A 89 12.30 -14.83 20.51
CA ARG A 89 13.07 -13.87 19.75
C ARG A 89 13.09 -14.27 18.28
N ILE A 90 12.19 -13.70 17.48
CA ILE A 90 12.04 -13.97 16.06
C ILE A 90 12.82 -12.90 15.27
N LEU A 91 13.75 -13.34 14.40
CA LEU A 91 14.62 -12.45 13.64
C LEU A 91 14.07 -12.10 12.27
N ARG A 92 13.46 -13.08 11.58
CA ARG A 92 12.94 -12.92 10.23
C ARG A 92 11.61 -13.63 10.09
N ILE A 93 10.76 -13.06 9.23
CA ILE A 93 9.47 -13.63 8.88
C ILE A 93 9.29 -13.57 7.36
N VAL A 94 8.65 -14.61 6.81
CA VAL A 94 8.33 -14.68 5.38
C VAL A 94 6.91 -15.23 5.25
N PRO A 95 5.97 -14.48 4.65
CA PRO A 95 4.63 -14.99 4.39
C PRO A 95 4.68 -15.99 3.23
N ASP A 96 3.93 -17.08 3.32
CA ASP A 96 3.73 -18.03 2.24
C ASP A 96 2.45 -17.73 1.44
N GLN A 97 2.16 -18.53 0.42
CA GLN A 97 0.98 -18.36 -0.43
C GLN A 97 -0.32 -18.84 0.25
N GLN A 98 -0.22 -19.61 1.33
CA GLN A 98 -1.34 -20.07 2.15
C GLN A 98 -1.64 -19.11 3.31
N ASN A 99 -0.92 -17.97 3.37
CA ASN A 99 -0.97 -16.98 4.45
C ASN A 99 -0.46 -17.46 5.80
N ASN A 100 0.32 -18.52 5.84
CA ASN A 100 1.10 -18.86 7.00
C ASN A 100 2.38 -18.01 7.04
N ILE A 101 3.02 -17.96 8.18
CA ILE A 101 4.23 -17.15 8.37
C ILE A 101 5.41 -18.03 8.77
N TRP A 102 6.38 -18.12 7.89
CA TRP A 102 7.67 -18.72 8.24
C TRP A 102 8.41 -17.82 9.22
N CYS A 103 8.83 -18.36 10.34
CA CYS A 103 9.51 -17.65 11.41
C CYS A 103 10.91 -18.22 11.66
N GLN A 104 11.94 -17.41 11.47
CA GLN A 104 13.32 -17.76 11.86
C GLN A 104 13.62 -17.12 13.21
N THR A 105 14.01 -17.94 14.17
CA THR A 105 14.34 -17.51 15.54
C THR A 105 15.83 -17.18 15.71
N TYR A 106 16.18 -16.55 16.83
CA TYR A 106 17.56 -16.12 17.13
C TYR A 106 18.55 -17.28 17.22
N ASP A 107 18.10 -18.44 17.66
CA ASP A 107 18.85 -19.70 17.73
C ASP A 107 18.96 -20.42 16.36
N ALA A 108 18.65 -19.70 15.28
CA ALA A 108 18.70 -20.15 13.89
C ALA A 108 17.80 -21.35 13.56
N ARG A 109 16.72 -21.54 14.31
CA ARG A 109 15.66 -22.51 13.99
C ARG A 109 14.58 -21.88 13.12
N VAL A 110 13.74 -22.72 12.51
CA VAL A 110 12.59 -22.28 11.71
C VAL A 110 11.31 -22.95 12.19
N TYR A 111 10.27 -22.15 12.25
CA TYR A 111 8.91 -22.58 12.56
C TYR A 111 7.95 -22.06 11.50
N LEU A 112 6.95 -22.85 11.15
CA LEU A 112 5.79 -22.38 10.42
C LEU A 112 4.72 -21.95 11.43
N PHE A 113 4.31 -20.70 11.38
CA PHE A 113 3.14 -20.25 12.11
C PHE A 113 1.91 -20.48 11.22
N ASP A 114 1.09 -21.48 11.58
CA ASP A 114 -0.20 -21.73 10.95
C ASP A 114 -1.18 -20.62 11.36
N SER A 115 -1.58 -19.80 10.40
CA SER A 115 -2.45 -18.65 10.65
C SER A 115 -3.91 -19.03 10.93
N HIS A 116 -4.33 -20.25 10.61
CA HIS A 116 -5.68 -20.77 10.87
C HIS A 116 -5.80 -21.36 12.27
N GLN A 117 -4.82 -22.19 12.65
CA GLN A 117 -4.76 -22.80 13.98
C GLN A 117 -4.10 -21.87 15.01
N GLU A 118 -3.42 -20.83 14.56
CA GLU A 118 -2.65 -19.87 15.37
C GLU A 118 -1.57 -20.56 16.23
N LYS A 119 -0.86 -21.53 15.64
CA LYS A 119 0.16 -22.35 16.30
C LYS A 119 1.48 -22.32 15.53
N PHE A 120 2.58 -22.44 16.28
CA PHE A 120 3.92 -22.66 15.72
C PHE A 120 4.16 -24.16 15.54
N ILE A 121 4.64 -24.55 14.37
CA ILE A 121 4.95 -25.93 13.98
C ILE A 121 6.45 -26.00 13.67
N ASP A 122 7.17 -26.88 14.36
CA ASP A 122 8.59 -27.14 14.08
C ASP A 122 8.69 -28.10 12.88
N ILE A 123 8.99 -27.56 11.71
CA ILE A 123 9.01 -28.29 10.44
C ILE A 123 10.25 -29.20 10.32
N LEU A 124 11.36 -28.87 10.96
CA LEU A 124 12.61 -29.63 10.85
C LEU A 124 12.77 -30.70 11.93
N GLN A 125 12.02 -30.64 13.01
CA GLN A 125 12.11 -31.60 14.12
C GLN A 125 12.07 -33.08 13.68
N PRO A 126 11.16 -33.52 12.76
CA PRO A 126 11.12 -34.91 12.32
C PRO A 126 12.40 -35.35 11.61
N PHE A 127 13.00 -34.42 10.84
CA PHE A 127 14.26 -34.70 10.14
C PHE A 127 15.47 -34.75 11.09
N GLU A 128 15.49 -33.86 12.08
CA GLU A 128 16.54 -33.86 13.13
C GLU A 128 16.49 -35.13 13.98
N GLN A 129 15.31 -35.58 14.35
CA GLN A 129 15.12 -36.84 15.09
C GLN A 129 15.58 -38.06 14.29
N LYS A 130 15.36 -38.07 12.97
CA LYS A 130 15.74 -39.17 12.09
C LYS A 130 17.24 -39.18 11.79
N SER A 131 17.84 -38.03 11.56
CA SER A 131 19.28 -37.91 11.20
C SER A 131 20.19 -37.85 12.42
N GLY A 132 19.70 -37.40 13.58
CA GLY A 132 20.51 -37.07 14.74
C GLY A 132 21.30 -35.75 14.59
N GLU A 133 21.06 -34.99 13.52
CA GLU A 133 21.72 -33.72 13.21
C GLU A 133 20.81 -32.55 13.49
N THR A 134 21.38 -31.40 13.87
CA THR A 134 20.66 -30.12 14.01
C THR A 134 20.91 -29.24 12.79
N TYR A 135 19.87 -28.73 12.17
CA TYR A 135 19.95 -27.86 10.99
C TYR A 135 19.98 -26.39 11.40
N ILE A 136 21.04 -25.68 11.05
CA ILE A 136 21.16 -24.22 11.26
C ILE A 136 20.58 -23.50 10.04
N VAL A 137 19.42 -22.87 10.22
CA VAL A 137 18.73 -22.14 9.14
C VAL A 137 19.44 -20.84 8.84
N ARG A 138 19.81 -20.64 7.57
CA ARG A 138 20.47 -19.45 7.05
C ARG A 138 19.50 -18.49 6.39
N LYS A 139 18.53 -19.02 5.61
CA LYS A 139 17.57 -18.21 4.87
C LYS A 139 16.32 -18.99 4.51
N ILE A 140 15.22 -18.27 4.37
CA ILE A 140 13.92 -18.80 3.95
C ILE A 140 13.48 -18.04 2.71
N TYR A 141 12.93 -18.75 1.73
CA TYR A 141 12.33 -18.20 0.51
C TYR A 141 10.93 -18.80 0.34
N ALA A 142 9.92 -17.97 0.24
CA ALA A 142 8.59 -18.37 -0.21
C ALA A 142 8.42 -17.94 -1.66
N LEU A 143 8.15 -18.90 -2.53
CA LEU A 143 8.07 -18.69 -3.97
C LEU A 143 6.61 -18.51 -4.42
N PRO A 144 6.35 -17.78 -5.52
CA PRO A 144 5.00 -17.40 -5.94
C PRO A 144 4.01 -18.55 -6.19
N LYS A 145 4.50 -19.76 -6.54
CA LYS A 145 3.62 -20.90 -6.86
C LYS A 145 3.37 -21.86 -5.69
N GLY A 146 3.54 -21.40 -4.46
CA GLY A 146 3.23 -22.20 -3.26
C GLY A 146 4.31 -23.21 -2.91
N VAL A 147 5.55 -22.83 -3.06
CA VAL A 147 6.72 -23.59 -2.66
C VAL A 147 7.60 -22.73 -1.78
N SER A 148 8.00 -23.26 -0.64
CA SER A 148 8.97 -22.62 0.25
C SER A 148 10.30 -23.39 0.29
N TRP A 149 11.40 -22.65 0.40
CA TRP A 149 12.73 -23.21 0.55
C TRP A 149 13.37 -22.75 1.85
N ILE A 150 13.83 -23.71 2.64
CA ILE A 150 14.57 -23.48 3.88
C ILE A 150 16.01 -23.85 3.62
N VAL A 151 16.88 -22.84 3.54
CA VAL A 151 18.31 -23.02 3.30
C VAL A 151 19.05 -23.15 4.61
N CYS A 152 19.76 -24.26 4.77
CA CYS A 152 20.57 -24.60 5.96
C CYS A 152 22.05 -24.62 5.62
N ASP A 153 22.89 -24.83 6.64
CA ASP A 153 24.36 -24.96 6.48
C ASP A 153 24.78 -26.25 5.74
N HIS A 154 23.98 -27.32 5.83
CA HIS A 154 24.27 -28.62 5.20
C HIS A 154 23.28 -29.02 4.11
N GLY A 155 22.58 -28.08 3.49
CA GLY A 155 21.61 -28.38 2.44
C GLY A 155 20.44 -27.40 2.40
N ALA A 156 19.33 -27.88 1.84
CA ALA A 156 18.11 -27.11 1.79
C ALA A 156 16.89 -28.05 1.81
N PHE A 157 15.82 -27.57 2.39
CA PHE A 157 14.52 -28.25 2.38
C PHE A 157 13.59 -27.50 1.44
N ARG A 158 13.00 -28.24 0.50
CA ARG A 158 11.91 -27.77 -0.35
C ARG A 158 10.59 -28.20 0.27
N VAL A 159 9.70 -27.27 0.48
CA VAL A 159 8.38 -27.49 1.06
C VAL A 159 7.33 -27.15 0.03
N ASP A 160 6.49 -28.10 -0.33
CA ASP A 160 5.27 -27.86 -1.08
C ASP A 160 4.16 -27.46 -0.09
N GLU A 161 3.78 -26.19 -0.11
CA GLU A 161 2.88 -25.60 0.87
C GLU A 161 1.47 -26.24 0.85
N ARG A 162 0.97 -26.64 -0.34
CA ARG A 162 -0.34 -27.28 -0.47
C ARG A 162 -0.34 -28.71 0.06
N LYS A 163 0.75 -29.44 -0.21
CA LYS A 163 0.92 -30.79 0.32
C LYS A 163 1.06 -30.77 1.84
N LEU A 164 1.78 -29.77 2.36
CA LEU A 164 1.94 -29.61 3.80
C LEU A 164 0.61 -29.33 4.49
N GLU A 165 -0.25 -28.49 3.90
CA GLU A 165 -1.58 -28.21 4.40
C GLU A 165 -2.50 -29.45 4.43
N ASN A 166 -2.30 -30.38 3.48
CA ASN A 166 -3.02 -31.65 3.40
C ASN A 166 -2.37 -32.77 4.22
N GLU A 167 -1.33 -32.47 5.02
CA GLU A 167 -0.56 -33.44 5.83
C GLU A 167 0.05 -34.58 4.99
N ASP A 168 0.45 -34.29 3.74
CA ASP A 168 1.05 -35.26 2.82
C ASP A 168 2.48 -35.60 3.27
N GLU A 169 2.85 -36.89 3.33
CA GLU A 169 4.18 -37.34 3.75
C GLU A 169 5.30 -36.81 2.82
N ASP A 170 4.99 -36.57 1.54
CA ASP A 170 5.92 -36.08 0.53
C ASP A 170 5.96 -34.54 0.42
N ALA A 171 5.36 -33.82 1.39
CA ALA A 171 5.34 -32.35 1.37
C ALA A 171 6.71 -31.72 1.47
N ILE A 172 7.69 -32.41 2.09
CA ILE A 172 9.01 -31.86 2.36
C ILE A 172 10.08 -32.75 1.73
N THR A 173 10.93 -32.17 0.88
CA THR A 173 12.07 -32.84 0.23
C THR A 173 13.37 -32.24 0.73
N HIS A 174 14.26 -33.06 1.24
CA HIS A 174 15.59 -32.67 1.69
C HIS A 174 16.63 -32.81 0.57
N TYR A 175 17.28 -31.72 0.22
CA TYR A 175 18.38 -31.66 -0.75
C TYR A 175 19.72 -31.52 0.00
N THR A 176 20.57 -32.53 -0.11
CA THR A 176 21.91 -32.51 0.53
C THR A 176 22.97 -32.00 -0.44
N LEU A 177 24.01 -31.35 0.09
CA LEU A 177 25.13 -30.83 -0.69
C LEU A 177 26.13 -31.91 -1.14
N GLU A 178 26.11 -33.09 -0.51
CA GLU A 178 27.08 -34.15 -0.73
C GLU A 178 26.69 -35.17 -1.82
N ILE A 179 25.38 -35.30 -2.09
CA ILE A 179 24.88 -36.34 -3.01
C ILE A 179 24.38 -35.67 -4.30
N GLY A 180 25.30 -35.13 -5.14
CA GLY A 180 25.03 -34.84 -6.56
C GLY A 180 23.84 -33.98 -6.96
N ASN A 181 22.94 -33.67 -6.03
CA ASN A 181 21.68 -32.98 -6.30
C ASN A 181 21.83 -31.46 -6.27
N LEU A 182 22.78 -30.93 -5.48
CA LEU A 182 23.11 -29.50 -5.46
C LEU A 182 24.62 -29.31 -5.65
N PRO A 183 25.08 -28.92 -6.83
CA PRO A 183 26.50 -28.71 -7.07
C PRO A 183 27.01 -27.45 -6.38
N GLY A 184 27.70 -27.59 -5.25
CA GLY A 184 28.27 -26.49 -4.47
C GLY A 184 28.25 -26.76 -2.97
N ARG A 185 28.91 -25.91 -2.20
CA ARG A 185 28.97 -26.03 -0.73
C ARG A 185 27.93 -25.23 0.02
N THR A 186 27.32 -24.22 -0.63
CA THR A 186 26.34 -23.35 0.00
C THR A 186 25.33 -22.85 -1.03
N VAL A 187 24.07 -22.89 -0.68
CA VAL A 187 23.00 -22.22 -1.45
C VAL A 187 23.01 -20.73 -1.10
N SER A 188 23.19 -19.89 -2.10
CA SER A 188 23.24 -18.43 -1.92
C SER A 188 21.87 -17.77 -2.15
N ARG A 189 21.06 -18.35 -3.07
CA ARG A 189 19.76 -17.80 -3.47
C ARG A 189 18.88 -18.88 -4.06
N VAL A 190 17.57 -18.76 -3.87
CA VAL A 190 16.54 -19.54 -4.55
C VAL A 190 15.53 -18.58 -5.13
N GLU A 191 15.09 -18.82 -6.36
CA GLU A 191 14.12 -17.98 -7.06
C GLU A 191 13.23 -18.85 -7.96
N GLN A 192 12.11 -18.31 -8.39
CA GLN A 192 11.20 -18.95 -9.34
C GLN A 192 11.00 -18.03 -10.53
N ASP A 193 11.12 -18.56 -11.73
CA ASP A 193 10.85 -17.81 -12.96
C ASP A 193 9.34 -17.75 -13.26
N ALA A 194 8.97 -17.02 -14.30
CA ALA A 194 7.57 -16.86 -14.72
C ALA A 194 6.93 -18.19 -15.16
N ALA A 195 7.72 -19.14 -15.69
CA ALA A 195 7.25 -20.48 -16.04
C ALA A 195 6.97 -21.34 -14.80
N GLY A 196 7.60 -21.01 -13.68
CA GLY A 196 7.50 -21.70 -12.41
C GLY A 196 8.64 -22.65 -12.13
N ASP A 197 9.67 -22.61 -12.92
CA ASP A 197 10.89 -23.37 -12.68
C ASP A 197 11.64 -22.77 -11.48
N GLU A 198 12.12 -23.64 -10.59
CA GLU A 198 12.81 -23.25 -9.37
C GLU A 198 14.32 -23.23 -9.62
N TRP A 199 14.92 -22.05 -9.46
CA TRP A 199 16.32 -21.78 -9.71
C TRP A 199 17.10 -21.75 -8.41
N ILE A 200 18.13 -22.58 -8.30
CA ILE A 200 19.02 -22.64 -7.13
C ILE A 200 20.40 -22.14 -7.52
N PHE A 201 20.82 -21.07 -6.85
CA PHE A 201 22.16 -20.49 -7.00
C PHE A 201 23.05 -20.99 -5.86
N THR A 202 24.18 -21.56 -6.21
CA THR A 202 25.18 -21.99 -5.24
C THR A 202 26.46 -21.18 -5.41
N ASN A 203 27.43 -21.39 -4.52
CA ASN A 203 28.73 -20.75 -4.65
C ASN A 203 29.59 -21.30 -5.81
N LYS A 204 29.11 -22.28 -6.58
CA LYS A 204 29.82 -22.85 -7.73
C LYS A 204 29.01 -22.94 -9.01
N SER A 205 27.67 -22.96 -8.92
CA SER A 205 26.84 -23.28 -10.07
C SER A 205 25.42 -22.73 -9.91
N VAL A 206 24.66 -22.84 -10.97
CA VAL A 206 23.20 -22.62 -10.99
C VAL A 206 22.54 -23.88 -11.53
N CYS A 207 21.47 -24.31 -10.90
CA CYS A 207 20.67 -25.44 -11.36
C CYS A 207 19.17 -25.10 -11.30
N ILE A 208 18.40 -25.77 -12.17
CA ILE A 208 16.94 -25.80 -12.11
C ILE A 208 16.54 -27.11 -11.47
N VAL A 209 15.61 -27.06 -10.51
CA VAL A 209 15.14 -28.24 -9.79
C VAL A 209 14.52 -29.24 -10.75
N GLY A 210 14.93 -30.52 -10.63
CA GLY A 210 14.46 -31.58 -11.53
C GLY A 210 15.06 -31.58 -12.94
N GLN A 211 15.93 -30.60 -13.26
CA GLN A 211 16.60 -30.48 -14.54
C GLN A 211 18.13 -30.55 -14.39
N LYS A 212 18.83 -30.46 -15.51
CA LYS A 212 20.29 -30.47 -15.56
C LYS A 212 20.88 -29.18 -14.98
N THR A 213 22.04 -29.28 -14.33
CA THR A 213 22.86 -28.12 -13.94
C THR A 213 23.18 -27.25 -15.16
N ILE A 214 22.88 -25.94 -15.06
CA ILE A 214 23.01 -25.02 -16.19
C ILE A 214 24.44 -24.58 -16.42
N SER A 215 25.25 -24.42 -15.36
CA SER A 215 26.63 -23.98 -15.49
C SER A 215 27.57 -24.91 -14.78
N ASP A 216 28.70 -25.13 -15.38
CA ASP A 216 29.86 -25.76 -14.75
C ASP A 216 30.81 -24.66 -14.25
N LYS A 217 31.05 -24.63 -12.96
CA LYS A 217 32.12 -23.84 -12.32
C LYS A 217 32.01 -22.30 -12.37
N THR A 218 30.88 -21.72 -12.78
CA THR A 218 30.70 -20.27 -12.75
C THR A 218 29.76 -19.87 -11.61
N HIS A 219 30.27 -19.09 -10.68
CA HIS A 219 29.46 -18.49 -9.62
C HIS A 219 28.73 -17.27 -10.16
N PHE A 220 27.42 -17.39 -10.37
CA PHE A 220 26.54 -16.26 -10.70
C PHE A 220 26.05 -15.58 -9.42
N THR A 221 26.11 -14.25 -9.40
CA THR A 221 25.79 -13.43 -8.23
C THR A 221 24.38 -12.84 -8.28
N ASN A 222 23.93 -12.51 -9.49
CA ASN A 222 22.63 -11.90 -9.74
C ASN A 222 22.07 -12.32 -11.09
N PHE A 223 20.75 -12.15 -11.25
CA PHE A 223 20.04 -12.42 -12.50
C PHE A 223 18.80 -11.54 -12.62
N CYS A 224 18.27 -11.47 -13.83
CA CYS A 224 16.92 -10.97 -14.12
C CYS A 224 16.32 -11.77 -15.27
N GLU A 225 14.98 -11.81 -15.31
CA GLU A 225 14.22 -12.41 -16.41
C GLU A 225 13.73 -11.31 -17.36
N ASN A 226 13.82 -11.57 -18.67
CA ASN A 226 13.26 -10.71 -19.70
C ASN A 226 12.97 -11.54 -20.96
N ASN A 227 11.73 -11.48 -21.47
CA ASN A 227 11.30 -12.15 -22.70
C ASN A 227 11.72 -13.64 -22.76
N GLU A 228 11.31 -14.43 -21.76
CA GLU A 228 11.59 -15.88 -21.67
C GLU A 228 13.09 -16.24 -21.71
N LYS A 229 13.93 -15.29 -21.32
CA LYS A 229 15.37 -15.49 -21.15
C LYS A 229 15.80 -15.07 -19.75
N MET A 230 16.66 -15.88 -19.16
CA MET A 230 17.34 -15.52 -17.93
C MET A 230 18.71 -14.93 -18.24
N TYR A 231 18.92 -13.72 -17.76
CA TYR A 231 20.19 -13.01 -17.84
C TYR A 231 20.91 -13.13 -16.50
N LEU A 232 22.07 -13.76 -16.51
CA LEU A 232 22.83 -14.12 -15.32
C LEU A 232 24.18 -13.39 -15.34
N ILE A 233 24.54 -12.74 -14.27
CA ILE A 233 25.87 -12.14 -14.13
C ILE A 233 26.73 -12.85 -13.10
N SER A 234 27.97 -13.07 -13.46
CA SER A 234 29.06 -13.35 -12.53
C SER A 234 29.88 -12.07 -12.30
N SER A 235 30.99 -12.15 -11.58
CA SER A 235 31.85 -10.97 -11.39
C SER A 235 32.38 -10.36 -12.71
N LYS A 236 32.45 -11.16 -13.80
CA LYS A 236 33.10 -10.77 -15.08
C LYS A 236 32.36 -11.17 -16.35
N ARG A 237 31.23 -11.85 -16.26
CA ARG A 237 30.55 -12.40 -17.45
C ARG A 237 29.06 -12.21 -17.36
N LEU A 238 28.43 -11.98 -18.51
CA LEU A 238 27.01 -12.08 -18.74
C LEU A 238 26.73 -13.44 -19.42
N ALA A 239 25.78 -14.19 -18.91
CA ALA A 239 25.24 -15.38 -19.55
C ALA A 239 23.74 -15.17 -19.81
N ILE A 240 23.29 -15.68 -20.96
CA ILE A 240 21.89 -15.63 -21.39
C ILE A 240 21.42 -17.08 -21.53
N TYR A 241 20.49 -17.47 -20.71
CA TYR A 241 19.83 -18.77 -20.80
C TYR A 241 18.48 -18.62 -21.45
N ASN A 242 18.23 -19.35 -22.53
CA ASN A 242 16.95 -19.39 -23.20
C ASN A 242 16.09 -20.49 -22.59
N GLN A 243 14.98 -20.11 -21.96
CA GLN A 243 14.09 -21.04 -21.25
C GLN A 243 13.35 -22.00 -22.21
N GLN A 244 13.13 -21.61 -23.47
CA GLN A 244 12.43 -22.45 -24.45
C GLN A 244 13.26 -23.65 -24.94
N ASN A 245 14.56 -23.46 -25.13
CA ASN A 245 15.42 -24.51 -25.71
C ASN A 245 16.54 -25.01 -24.75
N GLY A 246 16.62 -24.43 -23.55
CA GLY A 246 17.60 -24.82 -22.54
C GLY A 246 19.07 -24.48 -22.88
N GLN A 247 19.31 -23.61 -23.86
CA GLN A 247 20.66 -23.24 -24.27
C GLN A 247 21.17 -22.03 -23.49
N ILE A 248 22.45 -22.09 -23.08
CA ILE A 248 23.15 -20.98 -22.46
C ILE A 248 24.17 -20.37 -23.43
N GLN A 249 24.17 -19.05 -23.54
CA GLN A 249 25.11 -18.28 -24.32
C GLN A 249 25.87 -17.32 -23.43
N TYR A 250 27.20 -17.35 -23.48
CA TYR A 250 28.04 -16.39 -22.77
C TYR A 250 28.33 -15.19 -23.65
N LYS A 251 28.28 -13.99 -23.07
CA LYS A 251 28.62 -12.73 -23.71
C LYS A 251 29.82 -12.10 -23.03
N GLU A 252 30.78 -11.73 -23.84
CA GLU A 252 31.87 -10.87 -23.39
C GLU A 252 31.42 -9.41 -23.46
N ILE A 253 31.65 -8.69 -22.37
CA ILE A 253 31.33 -7.27 -22.28
C ILE A 253 32.59 -6.48 -22.67
N PRO A 254 32.55 -5.67 -23.75
CA PRO A 254 33.73 -5.09 -24.37
C PRO A 254 34.24 -3.81 -23.65
N PHE A 255 34.02 -3.69 -22.33
CA PHE A 255 34.38 -2.52 -21.53
C PHE A 255 35.24 -2.89 -20.33
N ASN A 256 35.99 -1.93 -19.82
CA ASN A 256 36.79 -2.10 -18.60
C ASN A 256 35.95 -1.86 -17.35
N TYR A 257 35.86 -2.86 -16.51
CA TYR A 257 35.22 -2.79 -15.20
C TYR A 257 35.91 -3.81 -14.27
N SER A 258 35.92 -3.53 -12.98
CA SER A 258 36.52 -4.49 -12.02
C SER A 258 35.50 -5.57 -11.63
N ARG A 259 34.21 -5.26 -11.58
CA ARG A 259 33.16 -6.18 -11.16
C ARG A 259 31.79 -5.77 -11.70
N LEU A 260 30.95 -6.76 -12.03
CA LEU A 260 29.52 -6.63 -12.22
C LEU A 260 28.81 -6.85 -10.88
N ASN A 261 27.94 -5.93 -10.48
CA ASN A 261 27.37 -5.92 -9.14
C ASN A 261 25.89 -6.32 -9.10
N CYS A 262 25.09 -5.76 -10.00
CA CYS A 262 23.66 -6.00 -10.07
C CYS A 262 23.18 -6.02 -11.52
N ILE A 263 21.99 -6.56 -11.73
CA ILE A 263 21.34 -6.63 -13.03
C ILE A 263 19.85 -6.38 -12.86
N LEU A 264 19.24 -5.66 -13.79
CA LEU A 264 17.82 -5.34 -13.82
C LEU A 264 17.31 -5.35 -15.25
N SER A 265 16.10 -5.89 -15.44
CA SER A 265 15.37 -5.80 -16.69
C SER A 265 14.74 -4.42 -16.81
N LEU A 266 15.04 -3.68 -17.89
CA LEU A 266 14.56 -2.35 -18.20
C LEU A 266 13.67 -2.41 -19.44
N GLY A 267 12.35 -2.33 -19.24
CA GLY A 267 11.41 -2.46 -20.36
C GLY A 267 11.53 -3.79 -21.13
N LYS A 268 11.15 -3.80 -22.42
CA LYS A 268 11.01 -5.05 -23.17
C LYS A 268 12.32 -5.71 -23.62
N ASP A 269 13.36 -4.94 -23.94
CA ASP A 269 14.55 -5.46 -24.63
C ASP A 269 15.88 -4.92 -24.11
N THR A 270 15.86 -4.24 -22.99
CA THR A 270 17.06 -3.63 -22.39
C THR A 270 17.36 -4.22 -21.04
N ILE A 271 18.60 -4.55 -20.79
CA ILE A 271 19.10 -5.06 -19.52
C ILE A 271 20.10 -4.06 -18.97
N GLY A 272 19.84 -3.54 -17.78
CA GLY A 272 20.75 -2.67 -17.04
C GLY A 272 21.67 -3.49 -16.14
N ILE A 273 22.96 -3.26 -16.24
CA ILE A 273 23.98 -3.97 -15.45
C ILE A 273 24.77 -2.91 -14.67
N GLY A 274 24.69 -2.95 -13.35
CA GLY A 274 25.50 -2.08 -12.47
C GLY A 274 26.92 -2.64 -12.36
N THR A 275 27.88 -1.72 -12.48
CA THR A 275 29.31 -2.05 -12.42
C THR A 275 30.03 -1.26 -11.33
N SER A 276 31.31 -1.53 -11.14
CA SER A 276 32.17 -0.76 -10.25
C SER A 276 32.40 0.70 -10.69
N ASN A 277 32.02 1.07 -11.94
CA ASN A 277 32.29 2.39 -12.52
C ASN A 277 31.11 2.98 -13.32
N GLY A 278 29.88 2.62 -12.98
CA GLY A 278 28.69 3.09 -13.66
C GLY A 278 27.75 1.95 -14.07
N ILE A 279 27.08 2.08 -15.21
CA ILE A 279 26.17 1.07 -15.73
C ILE A 279 26.51 0.68 -17.16
N ILE A 280 26.18 -0.55 -17.50
CA ILE A 280 26.19 -1.06 -18.87
C ILE A 280 24.76 -1.36 -19.25
N LEU A 281 24.30 -0.86 -20.39
CA LEU A 281 23.03 -1.20 -20.99
C LEU A 281 23.27 -2.22 -22.09
N PHE A 282 22.62 -3.35 -22.00
CA PHE A 282 22.61 -4.39 -23.02
C PHE A 282 21.29 -4.41 -23.75
N PHE A 283 21.32 -4.20 -25.07
CA PHE A 283 20.15 -4.21 -25.95
C PHE A 283 20.02 -5.60 -26.58
N ALA A 284 19.03 -6.36 -26.11
CA ALA A 284 18.87 -7.76 -26.51
C ALA A 284 18.47 -7.95 -27.98
N GLN A 285 17.80 -6.99 -28.63
CA GLN A 285 17.38 -7.05 -30.02
C GLN A 285 18.55 -7.10 -31.01
N ASN A 286 19.50 -6.20 -30.81
CA ASN A 286 20.66 -6.04 -31.72
C ASN A 286 21.97 -6.56 -31.12
N ASN A 287 21.91 -7.09 -29.91
CA ASN A 287 23.06 -7.69 -29.22
C ASN A 287 24.20 -6.69 -28.93
N GLN A 288 23.86 -5.42 -28.72
CA GLN A 288 24.81 -4.34 -28.51
C GLN A 288 24.89 -3.94 -27.03
N PHE A 289 26.06 -3.43 -26.65
CA PHE A 289 26.31 -2.87 -25.33
C PHE A 289 26.57 -1.37 -25.43
N ARG A 290 26.04 -0.61 -24.45
CA ARG A 290 26.38 0.80 -24.23
C ARG A 290 26.93 0.97 -22.83
N ASN A 291 28.14 1.49 -22.69
CA ASN A 291 28.73 1.82 -21.39
C ASN A 291 28.37 3.27 -21.02
N VAL A 292 27.95 3.46 -19.78
CA VAL A 292 27.71 4.77 -19.19
C VAL A 292 28.60 4.90 -17.96
N GLU A 293 29.70 5.58 -18.15
CA GLU A 293 30.71 5.78 -17.12
C GLU A 293 30.31 6.93 -16.18
N MET A 294 30.39 6.69 -14.87
CA MET A 294 29.87 7.63 -13.88
C MET A 294 30.83 7.85 -12.71
N HIS A 295 31.98 7.16 -12.66
CA HIS A 295 32.85 7.12 -11.48
C HIS A 295 32.09 6.79 -10.17
N PHE A 296 31.07 5.96 -10.29
CA PHE A 296 30.17 5.57 -9.22
C PHE A 296 29.99 4.05 -9.18
N ASN A 297 30.24 3.44 -8.02
CA ASN A 297 30.11 1.98 -7.84
C ASN A 297 28.63 1.62 -7.66
N VAL A 298 27.99 1.17 -8.74
CA VAL A 298 26.54 0.87 -8.76
C VAL A 298 26.29 -0.51 -8.19
N MET A 299 25.68 -0.57 -7.01
CA MET A 299 25.33 -1.79 -6.31
C MET A 299 23.86 -2.20 -6.46
N ARG A 300 22.99 -1.24 -6.80
CA ARG A 300 21.55 -1.44 -7.04
C ARG A 300 21.07 -0.43 -8.07
N ILE A 301 20.15 -0.87 -8.91
CA ILE A 301 19.42 -0.05 -9.89
C ILE A 301 17.94 -0.11 -9.53
N PHE A 302 17.26 1.03 -9.60
CA PHE A 302 15.81 1.14 -9.53
C PHE A 302 15.34 1.96 -10.73
N GLU A 303 14.31 1.48 -11.44
CA GLU A 303 13.64 2.18 -12.53
C GLU A 303 12.33 2.76 -12.00
N ASP A 304 12.15 4.06 -12.16
CA ASP A 304 10.94 4.73 -11.72
C ASP A 304 9.84 4.69 -12.80
N SER A 305 8.65 5.18 -12.48
CA SER A 305 7.50 5.21 -13.40
C SER A 305 7.71 6.10 -14.64
N HIS A 306 8.78 6.91 -14.67
CA HIS A 306 9.19 7.76 -15.79
C HIS A 306 10.32 7.14 -16.63
N ASN A 307 10.70 5.88 -16.34
CA ASN A 307 11.83 5.14 -16.92
C ASN A 307 13.20 5.80 -16.65
N GLU A 308 13.30 6.61 -15.60
CA GLU A 308 14.56 7.12 -15.11
C GLU A 308 15.22 6.09 -14.17
N LEU A 309 16.53 5.97 -14.25
CA LEU A 309 17.28 5.02 -13.44
C LEU A 309 17.90 5.70 -12.23
N TRP A 310 17.67 5.11 -11.07
CA TRP A 310 18.21 5.56 -9.80
C TRP A 310 19.24 4.55 -9.29
N LEU A 311 20.48 5.01 -9.10
CA LEU A 311 21.65 4.17 -8.91
C LEU A 311 22.20 4.37 -7.50
N PHE A 312 22.37 3.25 -6.79
CA PHE A 312 22.83 3.23 -5.39
C PHE A 312 24.23 2.67 -5.26
N SER A 313 25.01 3.25 -4.36
CA SER A 313 26.29 2.73 -3.88
C SER A 313 26.22 2.44 -2.39
N LYS A 314 27.02 1.45 -1.94
CA LYS A 314 27.28 1.24 -0.50
C LYS A 314 28.56 1.91 -0.02
N GLU A 315 29.36 2.41 -0.93
CA GLU A 315 30.69 2.97 -0.68
C GLU A 315 30.69 4.49 -0.83
N GLN A 316 29.80 5.02 -1.63
CA GLN A 316 29.71 6.45 -1.94
C GLN A 316 28.41 7.03 -1.39
N ARG A 317 28.47 8.27 -0.93
CA ARG A 317 27.31 9.02 -0.46
C ARG A 317 26.40 9.40 -1.61
N GLY A 318 25.12 9.56 -1.31
CA GLY A 318 24.16 10.07 -2.26
C GLY A 318 23.60 9.00 -3.20
N ILE A 319 23.02 9.47 -4.29
CA ILE A 319 22.36 8.66 -5.31
C ILE A 319 22.58 9.33 -6.68
N VAL A 320 22.70 8.54 -7.74
CA VAL A 320 22.78 9.04 -9.11
C VAL A 320 21.48 8.77 -9.83
N ARG A 321 20.89 9.81 -10.43
CA ARG A 321 19.81 9.71 -11.42
C ARG A 321 20.44 9.64 -12.81
N TYR A 322 19.95 8.75 -13.62
CA TYR A 322 20.33 8.62 -15.03
C TYR A 322 19.09 8.48 -15.90
N ASP A 323 18.98 9.32 -16.91
CA ASP A 323 17.94 9.24 -17.92
C ASP A 323 18.50 8.53 -19.17
N PRO A 324 18.03 7.31 -19.50
CA PRO A 324 18.51 6.56 -20.65
C PRO A 324 18.18 7.19 -22.02
N LEU A 325 17.16 8.06 -22.09
CA LEU A 325 16.72 8.71 -23.33
C LEU A 325 17.60 9.90 -23.68
N THR A 326 17.86 10.77 -22.70
CA THR A 326 18.66 11.99 -22.90
C THR A 326 20.13 11.77 -22.63
N ASN A 327 20.49 10.67 -21.98
CA ASN A 327 21.83 10.37 -21.45
C ASN A 327 22.28 11.36 -20.36
N GLU A 328 21.32 12.06 -19.75
CA GLU A 328 21.58 12.98 -18.63
C GLU A 328 21.89 12.17 -17.36
N GLN A 329 22.91 12.54 -16.65
CA GLN A 329 23.24 11.98 -15.35
C GLN A 329 23.42 13.08 -14.31
N GLN A 330 22.85 12.88 -13.13
CA GLN A 330 22.93 13.83 -12.04
C GLN A 330 23.19 13.12 -10.71
N HIS A 331 24.19 13.56 -10.01
CA HIS A 331 24.52 13.09 -8.66
C HIS A 331 23.88 14.00 -7.62
N TYR A 332 23.11 13.40 -6.72
CA TYR A 332 22.49 14.06 -5.57
C TYR A 332 23.24 13.67 -4.31
N GLU A 333 23.93 14.62 -3.72
CA GLU A 333 24.48 14.45 -2.38
C GLU A 333 23.37 14.66 -1.36
N THR A 334 23.25 13.76 -0.41
CA THR A 334 22.26 13.92 0.65
C THR A 334 22.79 14.82 1.75
N PRO A 335 22.01 15.83 2.16
CA PRO A 335 22.36 16.68 3.27
C PRO A 335 22.54 15.85 4.54
N THR A 336 23.70 15.96 5.15
CA THR A 336 24.04 15.30 6.43
C THR A 336 23.70 16.20 7.61
N GLN A 337 22.68 17.03 7.52
CA GLN A 337 22.38 17.99 8.57
C GLN A 337 22.19 17.29 9.92
N ASN A 338 23.15 17.50 10.82
CA ASN A 338 23.09 17.21 12.26
C ASN A 338 22.86 15.74 12.67
N MET A 339 23.19 14.76 11.82
CA MET A 339 23.11 13.37 12.20
C MET A 339 24.33 12.90 12.99
N PRO A 340 24.18 12.28 14.15
CA PRO A 340 25.28 11.63 14.87
C PRO A 340 25.91 10.54 13.99
N LYS A 341 27.23 10.53 13.86
CA LYS A 341 27.98 9.54 13.04
C LYS A 341 27.67 8.06 13.39
N ALA A 342 27.18 7.80 14.59
CA ALA A 342 26.82 6.45 15.07
C ALA A 342 25.48 5.94 14.51
N GLU A 343 24.64 6.78 13.93
CA GLU A 343 23.28 6.44 13.49
C GLU A 343 23.17 6.17 11.98
N LEU A 344 24.28 6.21 11.27
CA LEU A 344 24.33 6.10 9.80
C LEU A 344 24.23 4.65 9.26
N ARG A 345 23.55 3.74 9.95
CA ARG A 345 23.37 2.35 9.52
C ARG A 345 22.02 2.10 8.83
N SER A 346 21.48 3.06 8.12
CA SER A 346 20.25 2.87 7.36
C SER A 346 20.48 2.00 6.12
N ARG A 347 19.49 1.18 5.79
CA ARG A 347 19.43 0.49 4.49
C ARG A 347 18.98 1.48 3.43
N ASP A 348 19.54 1.38 2.22
CA ASP A 348 19.09 2.19 1.09
C ASP A 348 17.64 1.83 0.74
N VAL A 349 16.78 2.83 0.71
CA VAL A 349 15.35 2.70 0.41
C VAL A 349 15.01 3.55 -0.78
N ILE A 350 14.25 3.02 -1.72
CA ILE A 350 13.62 3.77 -2.79
C ILE A 350 12.28 3.14 -3.14
N PHE A 351 11.27 3.97 -3.30
CA PHE A 351 9.94 3.56 -3.75
C PHE A 351 9.16 4.77 -4.27
N GLU A 352 8.14 4.53 -5.06
CA GLU A 352 7.15 5.54 -5.44
C GLU A 352 5.87 5.33 -4.64
N ASP A 353 5.30 6.44 -4.14
CA ASP A 353 4.00 6.43 -3.48
C ASP A 353 2.85 6.36 -4.51
N ASN A 354 1.60 6.38 -4.04
CA ASN A 354 0.42 6.31 -4.90
C ASN A 354 0.20 7.56 -5.78
N GLN A 355 1.01 8.60 -5.60
CA GLN A 355 0.95 9.84 -6.38
C GLN A 355 2.10 9.91 -7.39
N GLY A 356 2.96 8.90 -7.42
CA GLY A 356 4.17 8.90 -8.25
C GLY A 356 5.30 9.77 -7.68
N THR A 357 5.20 10.20 -6.42
CA THR A 357 6.32 10.86 -5.75
C THR A 357 7.38 9.84 -5.40
N LEU A 358 8.59 10.07 -5.85
CA LEU A 358 9.72 9.21 -5.54
C LEU A 358 10.30 9.57 -4.17
N TRP A 359 10.33 8.57 -3.30
CA TRP A 359 10.90 8.65 -1.95
C TRP A 359 12.20 7.88 -1.87
N VAL A 360 13.21 8.49 -1.28
CA VAL A 360 14.56 7.93 -1.24
C VAL A 360 15.15 8.08 0.16
N VAL A 361 15.76 7.02 0.67
CA VAL A 361 16.72 7.09 1.78
C VAL A 361 18.06 6.61 1.22
N PRO A 362 18.94 7.50 0.76
CA PRO A 362 20.21 7.11 0.19
C PRO A 362 21.20 6.70 1.28
N HIS A 363 22.29 6.08 0.88
CA HIS A 363 23.36 5.71 1.79
C HIS A 363 23.86 6.89 2.60
N LEU A 364 23.83 6.78 3.92
CA LEU A 364 24.21 7.84 4.86
C LEU A 364 23.37 9.13 4.74
N GLY A 365 22.12 9.02 4.28
CA GLY A 365 21.21 10.15 4.12
C GLY A 365 19.93 10.04 4.93
N CYS A 366 19.10 11.06 4.86
CA CYS A 366 17.77 11.12 5.45
C CYS A 366 16.69 10.75 4.43
N LEU A 367 15.45 10.53 4.90
CA LEU A 367 14.30 10.41 4.02
C LEU A 367 14.15 11.69 3.20
N SER A 368 14.12 11.53 1.90
CA SER A 368 14.04 12.62 0.93
C SER A 368 13.01 12.27 -0.14
N TYR A 369 12.45 13.27 -0.78
CA TYR A 369 11.61 13.09 -1.96
C TYR A 369 12.22 13.79 -3.16
N TYR A 370 12.00 13.25 -4.35
CA TYR A 370 12.45 13.87 -5.57
C TYR A 370 11.38 14.85 -6.10
N ASP A 371 11.75 16.12 -6.16
CA ASP A 371 10.94 17.15 -6.78
C ASP A 371 11.26 17.21 -8.28
N ARG A 372 10.28 16.80 -9.10
CA ARG A 372 10.47 16.72 -10.55
C ARG A 372 10.47 18.07 -11.24
N GLU A 373 9.80 19.09 -10.65
CA GLU A 373 9.75 20.45 -11.21
C GLU A 373 11.11 21.14 -11.05
N ASP A 374 11.67 21.07 -9.85
CA ASP A 374 12.97 21.66 -9.55
C ASP A 374 14.15 20.75 -9.94
N LYS A 375 13.89 19.48 -10.25
CA LYS A 375 14.89 18.43 -10.47
C LYS A 375 15.85 18.28 -9.27
N GLU A 376 15.32 18.36 -8.06
CA GLU A 376 16.09 18.29 -6.82
C GLU A 376 15.61 17.15 -5.90
N LEU A 377 16.56 16.57 -5.19
CA LEU A 377 16.27 15.65 -4.08
C LEU A 377 16.16 16.45 -2.78
N LYS A 378 14.93 16.69 -2.34
CA LYS A 378 14.62 17.52 -1.17
C LYS A 378 14.49 16.66 0.08
N PRO A 379 15.20 16.99 1.17
CA PRO A 379 15.03 16.26 2.42
C PRO A 379 13.63 16.50 2.99
N TYR A 380 13.02 15.44 3.50
CA TYR A 380 11.75 15.53 4.19
C TYR A 380 11.98 15.88 5.66
N TYR A 381 11.66 17.12 6.03
CA TYR A 381 11.79 17.58 7.41
C TYR A 381 10.52 17.26 8.20
N THR A 382 10.72 16.64 9.32
CA THR A 382 9.72 16.60 10.36
C THR A 382 9.81 17.88 11.20
N ASP A 383 8.67 18.41 11.58
CA ASP A 383 8.60 19.55 12.48
C ASP A 383 8.99 19.09 13.89
N TYR A 384 10.25 19.32 14.26
CA TYR A 384 10.77 18.96 15.59
C TYR A 384 10.06 19.65 16.76
N SER A 385 9.25 20.69 16.48
CA SER A 385 8.42 21.34 17.50
C SER A 385 7.22 20.50 17.92
N LYS A 386 6.82 19.53 17.10
CA LYS A 386 5.70 18.61 17.35
C LYS A 386 6.25 17.24 17.76
N PRO A 387 5.99 16.75 18.99
CA PRO A 387 6.48 15.43 19.42
C PRO A 387 6.04 14.28 18.54
N GLU A 388 4.85 14.36 17.95
CA GLU A 388 4.26 13.38 17.05
C GLU A 388 4.89 13.33 15.64
N SER A 389 5.70 14.32 15.27
CA SER A 389 6.34 14.43 13.96
C SER A 389 7.82 14.04 13.95
N LYS A 390 8.32 13.46 15.04
CA LYS A 390 9.73 13.06 15.15
C LYS A 390 9.99 11.82 14.30
N PHE A 391 10.56 12.03 13.13
CA PHE A 391 11.17 11.00 12.34
C PHE A 391 12.60 10.75 12.83
N THR A 392 12.93 9.52 13.22
CA THR A 392 14.34 9.21 13.46
C THR A 392 15.00 8.76 12.16
N PRO A 393 16.20 9.30 11.89
CA PRO A 393 16.93 8.94 10.67
C PRO A 393 17.46 7.51 10.65
N VAL A 394 17.38 6.78 11.76
CA VAL A 394 17.86 5.39 11.86
C VAL A 394 16.77 4.42 11.45
N ILE A 395 16.84 3.92 10.23
CA ILE A 395 15.97 2.89 9.72
C ILE A 395 16.72 1.55 9.78
N LEU A 396 16.31 0.67 10.70
CA LEU A 396 16.89 -0.67 10.83
C LEU A 396 16.15 -1.68 9.96
N ASN A 397 14.82 -1.62 9.98
CA ASN A 397 13.96 -2.44 9.15
C ASN A 397 12.85 -1.59 8.56
N PHE A 398 12.46 -1.90 7.34
CA PHE A 398 11.40 -1.20 6.64
C PHE A 398 10.62 -2.14 5.72
N TYR A 399 9.41 -1.73 5.42
CA TYR A 399 8.53 -2.40 4.47
C TYR A 399 7.63 -1.37 3.78
N VAL A 400 7.39 -1.53 2.48
CA VAL A 400 6.39 -0.75 1.74
C VAL A 400 5.22 -1.68 1.48
N ASP A 401 4.06 -1.38 2.07
CA ASP A 401 2.88 -2.22 1.93
C ASP A 401 2.18 -2.04 0.56
N ASN A 402 1.19 -2.89 0.27
CA ASN A 402 0.46 -2.86 -1.00
C ASN A 402 -0.31 -1.54 -1.23
N GLN A 403 -0.55 -0.77 -0.16
CA GLN A 403 -1.16 0.56 -0.22
C GLN A 403 -0.12 1.68 -0.34
N LYS A 404 1.16 1.32 -0.54
CA LYS A 404 2.30 2.22 -0.60
C LYS A 404 2.54 3.03 0.68
N ASN A 405 2.06 2.55 1.84
CA ASN A 405 2.51 3.10 3.10
C ASN A 405 3.92 2.58 3.42
N PHE A 406 4.72 3.46 3.98
CA PHE A 406 6.07 3.13 4.41
C PHE A 406 6.09 2.81 5.90
N TRP A 407 6.38 1.57 6.23
CA TRP A 407 6.57 1.08 7.58
C TRP A 407 8.06 1.02 7.88
N TYR A 408 8.47 1.57 9.00
CA TYR A 408 9.86 1.43 9.41
C TYR A 408 9.99 1.27 10.92
N ALA A 409 11.03 0.58 11.31
CA ALA A 409 11.33 0.32 12.69
C ALA A 409 12.76 0.75 13.02
N ASN A 410 12.93 1.27 14.22
CA ASN A 410 14.22 1.51 14.85
C ASN A 410 14.26 0.75 16.21
N ASN A 411 15.30 0.97 17.00
CA ASN A 411 15.43 0.28 18.30
C ASN A 411 14.43 0.75 19.37
N PHE A 412 13.65 1.81 19.13
CA PHE A 412 12.83 2.46 20.14
C PHE A 412 11.34 2.39 19.85
N TRP A 413 10.95 2.47 18.58
CA TRP A 413 9.55 2.46 18.13
C TRP A 413 9.44 2.03 16.68
N MET A 414 8.21 1.88 16.25
CA MET A 414 7.83 1.58 14.88
C MET A 414 6.88 2.66 14.38
N ASP A 415 7.08 3.09 13.14
CA ASP A 415 6.27 4.12 12.53
C ASP A 415 5.68 3.64 11.21
N LYS A 416 4.48 4.14 10.92
CA LYS A 416 3.83 4.07 9.62
C LYS A 416 3.74 5.46 9.04
N ILE A 417 4.27 5.66 7.85
CA ILE A 417 4.06 6.87 7.06
C ILE A 417 3.05 6.55 5.96
N SER A 418 1.95 7.27 5.95
CA SER A 418 0.94 7.20 4.90
C SER A 418 1.00 8.47 4.07
N PHE A 419 1.14 8.31 2.75
CA PHE A 419 1.23 9.41 1.81
C PHE A 419 -0.16 9.70 1.26
N PHE A 420 -0.61 10.93 1.43
CA PHE A 420 -1.92 11.35 0.95
C PHE A 420 -1.77 12.43 -0.11
N PRO A 421 -2.64 12.46 -1.13
CA PRO A 421 -2.76 13.63 -1.97
C PRO A 421 -3.06 14.84 -1.07
N ASN A 422 -2.54 16.00 -1.43
CA ASN A 422 -2.83 17.27 -0.75
C ASN A 422 -4.34 17.58 -0.60
N ALA A 423 -5.19 16.79 -1.25
CA ALA A 423 -6.65 16.85 -1.20
C ALA A 423 -7.28 16.35 0.11
N ASN A 424 -6.57 15.61 0.96
CA ASN A 424 -7.12 15.13 2.24
C ASN A 424 -6.92 16.17 3.35
N GLN A 425 -7.48 17.35 3.15
CA GLN A 425 -7.58 18.34 4.22
C GLN A 425 -8.71 17.94 5.18
N LEU A 426 -8.38 17.85 6.47
CA LEU A 426 -9.38 17.77 7.51
C LEU A 426 -10.15 19.10 7.51
N THR A 427 -11.38 19.09 7.01
CA THR A 427 -12.23 20.26 7.01
C THR A 427 -13.22 20.15 8.17
N THR A 428 -13.13 21.06 9.11
CA THR A 428 -14.11 21.17 10.19
C THR A 428 -15.28 22.01 9.72
N PHE A 429 -16.42 21.38 9.44
CA PHE A 429 -17.62 22.07 8.95
C PHE A 429 -18.39 22.80 10.06
N ASP A 430 -18.26 22.39 11.30
CA ASP A 430 -18.93 23.01 12.44
C ASP A 430 -18.23 22.64 13.75
N SER A 431 -17.63 23.59 14.42
CA SER A 431 -16.86 23.38 15.66
C SER A 431 -17.70 23.03 16.90
N GLY A 432 -19.01 22.93 16.78
CA GLY A 432 -19.88 22.69 17.93
C GLY A 432 -21.00 21.67 17.72
N HIS A 433 -21.17 21.11 16.53
CA HIS A 433 -22.34 20.28 16.24
C HIS A 433 -22.00 19.07 15.38
N GLU A 434 -22.56 17.92 15.77
CA GLU A 434 -22.38 16.65 15.05
C GLU A 434 -22.91 16.73 13.62
N THR A 435 -22.07 16.44 12.63
CA THR A 435 -22.49 16.18 11.26
C THR A 435 -23.30 14.88 11.21
N ARG A 436 -24.47 14.89 10.57
CA ARG A 436 -25.39 13.75 10.47
C ARG A 436 -25.46 13.16 9.08
N ALA A 437 -25.43 13.99 8.07
CA ALA A 437 -25.49 13.55 6.68
C ALA A 437 -24.54 14.38 5.80
N ILE A 438 -23.98 13.71 4.81
CA ILE A 438 -23.06 14.28 3.82
C ILE A 438 -23.35 13.66 2.46
N MET A 439 -23.27 14.45 1.40
CA MET A 439 -23.44 14.00 0.02
C MET A 439 -22.71 14.94 -0.93
N VAL A 440 -22.17 14.41 -2.00
CA VAL A 440 -21.72 15.18 -3.17
C VAL A 440 -22.76 15.00 -4.27
N ASP A 441 -23.33 16.11 -4.78
CA ASP A 441 -24.30 16.07 -5.86
C ASP A 441 -23.61 15.91 -7.23
N LYS A 442 -24.39 15.69 -8.29
CA LYS A 442 -23.87 15.54 -9.66
C LYS A 442 -23.15 16.78 -10.19
N GLN A 443 -23.40 17.94 -9.60
CA GLN A 443 -22.71 19.20 -9.90
C GLN A 443 -21.43 19.37 -9.06
N GLN A 444 -21.05 18.33 -8.29
CA GLN A 444 -19.90 18.33 -7.39
C GLN A 444 -20.02 19.31 -6.21
N ASN A 445 -21.23 19.79 -5.89
CA ASN A 445 -21.43 20.52 -4.64
C ASN A 445 -21.50 19.55 -3.47
N LEU A 446 -20.89 19.95 -2.34
CA LEU A 446 -20.90 19.15 -1.12
C LEU A 446 -22.03 19.64 -0.19
N TRP A 447 -22.94 18.75 0.15
CA TRP A 447 -24.06 18.97 1.07
C TRP A 447 -23.72 18.41 2.44
N VAL A 448 -23.88 19.21 3.48
CA VAL A 448 -23.56 18.81 4.86
C VAL A 448 -24.68 19.23 5.80
N ALA A 449 -25.33 18.25 6.43
CA ALA A 449 -26.35 18.48 7.44
C ALA A 449 -25.84 18.18 8.84
N ASN A 450 -26.14 19.03 9.80
CA ASN A 450 -25.79 18.83 11.21
C ASN A 450 -27.00 18.46 12.08
N LYS A 451 -26.75 18.09 13.32
CA LYS A 451 -27.77 17.69 14.32
C LYS A 451 -28.78 18.80 14.65
N LYS A 452 -28.42 20.06 14.46
CA LYS A 452 -29.33 21.22 14.70
C LYS A 452 -30.17 21.61 13.48
N GLY A 453 -30.11 20.77 12.42
CA GLY A 453 -30.89 20.98 11.22
C GLY A 453 -30.36 22.09 10.31
N VAL A 454 -29.10 22.46 10.45
CA VAL A 454 -28.45 23.38 9.49
C VAL A 454 -27.87 22.53 8.35
N ILE A 455 -28.24 22.91 7.12
CA ILE A 455 -27.75 22.29 5.89
C ILE A 455 -26.86 23.30 5.16
N ARG A 456 -25.58 22.98 5.03
CA ARG A 456 -24.57 23.76 4.29
C ARG A 456 -24.38 23.16 2.91
N ILE A 457 -24.18 23.99 1.93
CA ILE A 457 -23.85 23.62 0.57
C ILE A 457 -22.52 24.30 0.21
N PHE A 458 -21.56 23.54 -0.25
CA PHE A 458 -20.25 24.04 -0.67
C PHE A 458 -20.08 23.83 -2.17
N ASN A 459 -19.43 24.76 -2.83
CA ASN A 459 -19.02 24.64 -4.23
C ASN A 459 -17.94 23.54 -4.41
N PRO A 460 -17.66 23.10 -5.66
CA PRO A 460 -16.57 22.15 -5.94
C PRO A 460 -15.19 22.59 -5.44
N ASP A 461 -14.93 23.88 -5.41
CA ASP A 461 -13.70 24.49 -4.87
C ASP A 461 -13.67 24.56 -3.33
N LYS A 462 -14.67 23.96 -2.65
CA LYS A 462 -14.85 23.92 -1.19
C LYS A 462 -15.23 25.26 -0.55
N THR A 463 -15.49 26.30 -1.33
CA THR A 463 -16.04 27.55 -0.80
C THR A 463 -17.50 27.36 -0.41
N LEU A 464 -17.96 28.05 0.65
CA LEU A 464 -19.34 27.96 1.08
C LEU A 464 -20.26 28.64 0.06
N LYS A 465 -21.14 27.87 -0.58
CA LYS A 465 -22.20 28.39 -1.47
C LYS A 465 -23.33 29.03 -0.67
N GLY A 466 -23.71 28.43 0.45
CA GLY A 466 -24.71 28.96 1.35
C GLY A 466 -25.43 27.91 2.20
N TYR A 467 -26.54 28.28 2.76
CA TYR A 467 -27.37 27.48 3.65
C TYR A 467 -28.73 27.23 3.04
N LEU A 468 -29.21 26.00 3.01
CA LEU A 468 -30.56 25.68 2.55
C LEU A 468 -31.57 26.19 3.56
N THR A 469 -32.55 26.99 3.10
CA THR A 469 -33.65 27.52 3.92
C THR A 469 -34.86 26.58 3.90
N PRO A 470 -35.79 26.67 4.88
CA PRO A 470 -37.07 25.95 4.85
C PRO A 470 -37.95 26.23 3.62
N GLU A 471 -37.76 27.36 2.97
CA GLU A 471 -38.47 27.77 1.75
C GLU A 471 -37.84 27.22 0.46
N GLY A 472 -36.67 26.54 0.57
CA GLY A 472 -35.97 25.95 -0.56
C GLY A 472 -35.06 26.92 -1.32
N THR A 473 -34.69 28.04 -0.70
CA THR A 473 -33.71 28.99 -1.24
C THR A 473 -32.32 28.75 -0.60
N ILE A 474 -31.28 29.31 -1.19
CA ILE A 474 -29.93 29.28 -0.62
C ILE A 474 -29.64 30.65 -0.02
N SER A 475 -29.43 30.71 1.30
CA SER A 475 -29.09 31.91 2.05
C SER A 475 -27.60 32.03 2.31
N THR A 476 -27.05 33.24 2.30
CA THR A 476 -25.67 33.50 2.75
C THR A 476 -25.54 33.51 4.27
N LYS A 477 -26.65 33.67 5.01
CA LYS A 477 -26.68 33.62 6.47
C LYS A 477 -27.07 32.23 6.96
N ALA A 478 -26.45 31.78 8.04
CA ALA A 478 -26.76 30.50 8.67
C ALA A 478 -28.22 30.47 9.13
N ILE A 479 -29.00 29.59 8.55
CA ILE A 479 -30.41 29.36 8.87
C ILE A 479 -30.60 27.87 9.12
N SER A 480 -31.41 27.52 10.13
CA SER A 480 -31.80 26.14 10.37
C SER A 480 -32.92 25.74 9.41
N PHE A 481 -32.77 24.61 8.74
CA PHE A 481 -33.81 23.93 7.98
C PHE A 481 -34.89 23.33 8.91
N SER A 482 -34.62 23.35 10.22
CA SER A 482 -35.52 22.89 11.29
C SER A 482 -35.85 21.40 11.27
N LYS A 483 -35.16 20.59 10.45
CA LYS A 483 -35.36 19.15 10.36
C LYS A 483 -34.00 18.41 10.54
N ASN A 484 -34.04 17.29 11.24
CA ASN A 484 -32.84 16.51 11.54
C ASN A 484 -32.60 15.50 10.42
N ILE A 485 -31.75 15.85 9.45
CA ILE A 485 -31.45 15.03 8.26
C ILE A 485 -30.42 13.99 8.58
N TYR A 486 -30.69 12.73 8.21
CA TYR A 486 -29.83 11.56 8.44
C TYR A 486 -29.21 11.00 7.16
N CYS A 487 -29.79 11.27 6.00
CA CYS A 487 -29.26 10.86 4.71
C CYS A 487 -29.68 11.80 3.60
N PHE A 488 -28.86 11.81 2.55
CA PHE A 488 -29.12 12.44 1.27
C PHE A 488 -28.99 11.42 0.16
N THR A 489 -29.77 11.60 -0.90
CA THR A 489 -29.60 10.88 -2.18
C THR A 489 -30.07 11.77 -3.31
N GLU A 490 -29.33 11.84 -4.42
CA GLU A 490 -29.75 12.53 -5.64
C GLU A 490 -30.26 11.50 -6.64
N ASP A 491 -31.44 11.74 -7.20
CA ASP A 491 -32.01 10.91 -8.26
C ASP A 491 -31.51 11.31 -9.67
N GLU A 492 -31.93 10.58 -10.70
CA GLU A 492 -31.48 10.84 -12.08
C GLU A 492 -31.95 12.19 -12.62
N GLN A 493 -33.08 12.70 -12.11
CA GLN A 493 -33.67 13.98 -12.49
C GLN A 493 -33.02 15.17 -11.74
N GLY A 494 -32.05 14.91 -10.86
CA GLY A 494 -31.38 15.92 -10.06
C GLY A 494 -32.19 16.39 -8.84
N ASN A 495 -33.24 15.65 -8.45
CA ASN A 495 -33.90 15.94 -7.18
C ASN A 495 -33.05 15.41 -6.02
N ILE A 496 -32.94 16.20 -4.96
CA ILE A 496 -32.28 15.80 -3.73
C ILE A 496 -33.33 15.23 -2.77
N TRP A 497 -33.18 14.02 -2.37
CA TRP A 497 -34.00 13.33 -1.39
C TRP A 497 -33.30 13.31 -0.05
N MET A 498 -34.01 13.76 0.99
CA MET A 498 -33.49 13.85 2.35
C MET A 498 -34.34 12.99 3.28
N GLY A 499 -33.70 12.05 3.97
CA GLY A 499 -34.33 11.29 5.04
C GLY A 499 -34.15 11.98 6.39
N SER A 500 -35.22 12.12 7.15
CA SER A 500 -35.19 12.75 8.46
C SER A 500 -35.50 11.80 9.60
N LYS A 501 -35.19 12.21 10.83
CA LYS A 501 -35.42 11.38 12.02
C LYS A 501 -36.90 11.20 12.38
N TRP A 502 -37.74 12.22 12.13
CA TRP A 502 -39.16 12.19 12.50
C TRP A 502 -40.08 12.85 11.49
N ASP A 503 -39.54 13.52 10.49
CA ASP A 503 -40.28 14.33 9.52
C ASP A 503 -40.45 13.61 8.17
N GLY A 504 -40.23 12.30 8.11
CA GLY A 504 -40.35 11.52 6.89
C GLY A 504 -39.26 11.82 5.86
N ILE A 505 -39.65 11.91 4.60
CA ILE A 505 -38.77 12.17 3.46
C ILE A 505 -39.10 13.56 2.88
N ILE A 506 -38.05 14.30 2.60
CA ILE A 506 -38.16 15.61 1.93
C ILE A 506 -37.54 15.49 0.54
N ARG A 507 -38.28 15.84 -0.51
CA ARG A 507 -37.79 15.96 -1.88
C ARG A 507 -37.57 17.42 -2.22
N LEU A 508 -36.39 17.76 -2.68
CA LEU A 508 -36.03 19.06 -3.24
C LEU A 508 -35.94 18.92 -4.75
N SER A 509 -36.83 19.56 -5.49
CA SER A 509 -36.78 19.58 -6.96
C SER A 509 -36.22 20.91 -7.43
N PRO A 510 -35.12 20.93 -8.22
CA PRO A 510 -34.48 22.16 -8.65
C PRO A 510 -35.37 22.98 -9.57
N LYS A 511 -35.36 24.30 -9.39
CA LYS A 511 -36.02 25.27 -10.25
C LYS A 511 -35.02 26.04 -11.09
N LYS A 512 -35.50 26.70 -12.15
CA LYS A 512 -34.67 27.49 -13.07
C LYS A 512 -34.00 28.71 -12.41
N ASP A 513 -34.55 29.21 -11.32
CA ASP A 513 -34.03 30.35 -10.55
C ASP A 513 -32.95 29.94 -9.51
N GLY A 514 -32.56 28.66 -9.48
CA GLY A 514 -31.60 28.12 -8.52
C GLY A 514 -32.17 27.79 -7.14
N SER A 515 -33.49 28.00 -6.93
CA SER A 515 -34.21 27.55 -5.75
C SER A 515 -34.72 26.11 -5.91
N PHE A 516 -35.31 25.56 -4.85
CA PHE A 516 -35.88 24.21 -4.85
C PHE A 516 -37.38 24.27 -4.52
N GLN A 517 -38.17 23.46 -5.20
CA GLN A 517 -39.51 23.13 -4.75
C GLN A 517 -39.40 22.02 -3.70
N ILE A 518 -39.98 22.25 -2.52
CA ILE A 518 -39.94 21.28 -1.41
C ILE A 518 -41.26 20.51 -1.37
N ARG A 519 -41.18 19.19 -1.31
CA ARG A 519 -42.27 18.28 -0.99
C ARG A 519 -41.91 17.39 0.15
N ASN A 520 -42.83 17.21 1.12
CA ASN A 520 -42.63 16.34 2.28
C ASN A 520 -43.59 15.14 2.22
N TYR A 521 -43.06 13.96 2.43
CA TYR A 521 -43.80 12.70 2.45
C TYR A 521 -43.68 12.08 3.84
N VAL A 522 -44.82 11.88 4.50
CA VAL A 522 -44.88 11.37 5.87
C VAL A 522 -45.79 10.16 5.95
N HIS A 523 -45.66 9.41 7.02
CA HIS A 523 -46.60 8.35 7.37
C HIS A 523 -47.97 8.92 7.71
N LYS A 524 -49.04 8.35 7.14
CA LYS A 524 -50.44 8.67 7.39
C LYS A 524 -51.19 7.37 7.62
N GLU A 525 -51.86 7.22 8.76
CA GLU A 525 -52.58 5.99 9.11
C GLU A 525 -53.69 5.65 8.10
N GLU A 526 -54.32 6.66 7.53
CA GLU A 526 -55.46 6.55 6.60
C GLU A 526 -55.03 6.28 5.15
N ASP A 527 -53.74 6.43 4.83
CA ASP A 527 -53.19 6.22 3.49
C ASP A 527 -52.26 5.01 3.46
N PRO A 528 -52.73 3.88 2.94
CA PRO A 528 -51.93 2.65 2.91
C PRO A 528 -50.71 2.72 2.01
N TYR A 529 -50.59 3.72 1.14
CA TYR A 529 -49.45 3.96 0.27
C TYR A 529 -48.56 5.11 0.76
N SER A 530 -48.83 5.65 1.95
CA SER A 530 -47.93 6.58 2.62
C SER A 530 -46.67 5.87 3.14
N LEU A 531 -45.67 6.62 3.59
CA LEU A 531 -44.44 6.09 4.17
C LEU A 531 -44.74 5.20 5.39
N SER A 532 -44.09 4.06 5.53
CA SER A 532 -44.34 3.12 6.63
C SER A 532 -43.95 3.66 8.02
N ASN A 533 -43.02 4.62 8.10
CA ASN A 533 -42.59 5.29 9.34
C ASN A 533 -41.80 6.57 9.02
N ASN A 534 -41.97 7.60 9.85
CA ASN A 534 -41.35 8.93 9.65
C ASN A 534 -39.84 8.98 10.00
N SER A 535 -39.27 7.95 10.62
CA SER A 535 -37.85 7.94 10.96
C SER A 535 -37.06 7.27 9.86
N VAL A 536 -36.52 8.04 8.94
CA VAL A 536 -35.81 7.59 7.73
C VAL A 536 -34.30 7.72 7.95
N TYR A 537 -33.58 6.59 7.85
CA TYR A 537 -32.14 6.52 8.10
C TYR A 537 -31.29 6.35 6.85
N CYS A 538 -31.85 5.77 5.78
CA CYS A 538 -31.17 5.57 4.53
C CYS A 538 -32.15 5.68 3.36
N ILE A 539 -31.73 6.32 2.28
CA ILE A 539 -32.37 6.31 0.98
C ILE A 539 -31.30 5.81 0.00
N TYR A 540 -31.62 4.76 -0.76
CA TYR A 540 -30.69 4.10 -1.65
C TYR A 540 -31.30 3.84 -3.01
N GLN A 541 -30.63 4.26 -4.08
CA GLN A 541 -31.01 3.90 -5.45
C GLN A 541 -30.19 2.70 -5.90
N ASP A 542 -30.87 1.59 -6.25
CA ASP A 542 -30.22 0.37 -6.70
C ASP A 542 -29.79 0.45 -8.19
N SER A 543 -29.07 -0.56 -8.66
CA SER A 543 -28.59 -0.67 -10.05
C SER A 543 -29.72 -0.72 -11.09
N LYS A 544 -30.94 -1.10 -10.66
CA LYS A 544 -32.17 -1.11 -11.46
C LYS A 544 -32.94 0.22 -11.37
N LYS A 545 -32.34 1.25 -10.81
CA LYS A 545 -32.89 2.60 -10.64
C LYS A 545 -34.08 2.68 -9.68
N ARG A 546 -34.33 1.66 -8.88
CA ARG A 546 -35.38 1.66 -7.86
C ARG A 546 -34.88 2.38 -6.61
N MET A 547 -35.74 3.21 -6.01
CA MET A 547 -35.43 3.96 -4.80
C MET A 547 -35.95 3.21 -3.57
N TRP A 548 -35.02 2.79 -2.72
CA TRP A 548 -35.32 2.06 -1.47
C TRP A 548 -35.14 2.97 -0.27
N ILE A 549 -36.05 2.85 0.69
CA ILE A 549 -36.05 3.68 1.90
C ILE A 549 -36.01 2.78 3.13
N ALA A 550 -35.03 2.98 3.99
CA ALA A 550 -34.87 2.31 5.26
C ALA A 550 -35.46 3.15 6.40
N THR A 551 -36.37 2.58 7.16
CA THR A 551 -37.01 3.25 8.29
C THR A 551 -36.72 2.57 9.62
N HIS A 552 -36.73 3.35 10.70
CA HIS A 552 -36.60 2.84 12.06
C HIS A 552 -38.01 2.69 12.70
N GLY A 553 -38.61 1.52 12.50
CA GLY A 553 -39.93 1.17 13.01
C GLY A 553 -40.91 0.68 11.95
N GLY A 554 -40.67 0.97 10.65
CA GLY A 554 -41.52 0.53 9.54
C GLY A 554 -40.83 -0.41 8.53
N GLY A 555 -39.57 -0.80 8.78
CA GLY A 555 -38.82 -1.66 7.86
C GLY A 555 -38.38 -0.94 6.59
N ILE A 556 -38.52 -1.59 5.43
CA ILE A 556 -38.16 -1.03 4.11
C ILE A 556 -39.40 -0.53 3.35
N ASN A 557 -39.20 0.49 2.52
CA ASN A 557 -40.15 0.96 1.54
C ASN A 557 -39.48 1.02 0.16
N LEU A 558 -40.25 0.74 -0.88
CA LEU A 558 -39.88 0.96 -2.26
C LEU A 558 -40.72 2.15 -2.79
N LEU A 559 -40.05 3.19 -3.26
CA LEU A 559 -40.69 4.33 -3.87
C LEU A 559 -41.19 3.95 -5.27
N GLN A 560 -42.43 4.26 -5.55
CA GLN A 560 -43.06 4.14 -6.85
C GLN A 560 -43.68 5.49 -7.27
N GLU A 561 -43.34 5.96 -8.45
CA GLU A 561 -44.02 7.09 -9.09
C GLU A 561 -45.10 6.55 -10.04
N THR A 562 -46.31 7.00 -9.88
CA THR A 562 -47.43 6.62 -10.73
C THR A 562 -47.43 7.42 -12.04
N ALA A 563 -48.23 7.02 -13.04
CA ALA A 563 -48.27 7.65 -14.35
C ALA A 563 -48.71 9.14 -14.31
N ASP A 564 -49.47 9.52 -13.29
CA ASP A 564 -49.92 10.87 -12.99
C ASP A 564 -48.95 11.68 -12.10
N GLY A 565 -47.78 11.09 -11.77
CA GLY A 565 -46.72 11.75 -11.02
C GLY A 565 -46.91 11.76 -9.50
N GLU A 566 -47.84 10.94 -8.97
CA GLU A 566 -47.96 10.73 -7.53
C GLU A 566 -46.85 9.77 -7.01
N ILE A 567 -46.33 10.09 -5.83
CA ILE A 567 -45.36 9.23 -5.13
C ILE A 567 -46.09 8.33 -4.15
N ARG A 568 -45.89 7.04 -4.29
CA ARG A 568 -46.40 5.99 -3.42
C ARG A 568 -45.25 5.20 -2.81
N PHE A 569 -45.45 4.64 -1.61
CA PHE A 569 -44.49 3.83 -0.91
C PHE A 569 -45.02 2.41 -0.75
N LEU A 570 -44.32 1.44 -1.33
CA LEU A 570 -44.62 0.04 -1.23
C LEU A 570 -43.86 -0.55 -0.04
N HIS A 571 -44.56 -1.12 0.91
CA HIS A 571 -43.98 -1.68 2.13
C HIS A 571 -44.77 -2.90 2.62
N ASN A 572 -44.39 -3.48 3.75
CA ASN A 572 -45.02 -4.68 4.31
C ASN A 572 -46.55 -4.52 4.52
N GLY A 573 -47.03 -3.30 4.82
CA GLY A 573 -48.47 -3.03 5.01
C GLY A 573 -49.31 -3.11 3.73
N ASN A 574 -48.68 -3.13 2.55
CA ASN A 574 -49.39 -3.19 1.26
C ASN A 574 -48.86 -4.27 0.32
N LEU A 575 -47.79 -4.04 -0.46
CA LEU A 575 -47.36 -4.95 -1.52
C LEU A 575 -46.12 -5.77 -1.18
N LEU A 576 -45.27 -5.36 -0.21
CA LEU A 576 -44.10 -6.14 0.22
C LEU A 576 -44.42 -7.07 1.39
N LYS A 577 -45.46 -7.89 1.26
CA LYS A 577 -46.03 -8.71 2.33
C LYS A 577 -45.05 -9.77 2.86
N ASP A 578 -44.14 -10.27 2.03
CA ASP A 578 -43.14 -11.28 2.41
C ASP A 578 -42.00 -10.70 3.27
N TYR A 579 -41.91 -9.35 3.37
CA TYR A 579 -40.96 -8.73 4.27
C TYR A 579 -41.43 -8.82 5.72
N SER A 580 -40.65 -9.52 6.57
CA SER A 580 -41.01 -9.73 7.98
C SER A 580 -40.74 -8.48 8.83
N LYS A 581 -41.74 -7.59 8.90
CA LYS A 581 -41.68 -6.36 9.70
C LYS A 581 -41.39 -6.61 11.17
N ASP A 582 -41.95 -7.66 11.76
CA ASP A 582 -41.79 -7.98 13.19
C ASP A 582 -40.33 -8.30 13.57
N LYS A 583 -39.58 -8.89 12.64
CA LYS A 583 -38.17 -9.22 12.82
C LYS A 583 -37.24 -8.08 12.38
N PHE A 584 -37.60 -7.32 11.34
CA PHE A 584 -36.71 -6.38 10.66
C PHE A 584 -37.30 -4.96 10.53
N ASN A 585 -37.97 -4.46 11.56
CA ASN A 585 -38.59 -3.14 11.53
C ASN A 585 -37.61 -1.97 11.68
N LYS A 586 -36.36 -2.21 12.08
CA LYS A 586 -35.32 -1.18 12.29
C LYS A 586 -34.21 -1.34 11.28
N VAL A 587 -34.36 -0.74 10.11
CA VAL A 587 -33.35 -0.76 9.05
C VAL A 587 -32.58 0.54 9.06
N ARG A 588 -31.24 0.45 9.12
CA ARG A 588 -30.36 1.61 9.17
C ARG A 588 -29.66 1.92 7.86
N VAL A 589 -29.32 0.87 7.09
CA VAL A 589 -28.58 0.99 5.84
C VAL A 589 -29.15 -0.03 4.84
N ILE A 590 -29.24 0.37 3.59
CA ILE A 590 -29.49 -0.50 2.43
C ILE A 590 -28.29 -0.36 1.51
N LYS A 591 -27.78 -1.47 1.01
CA LYS A 591 -26.68 -1.50 0.05
C LYS A 591 -26.84 -2.70 -0.87
N GLU A 592 -26.53 -2.52 -2.14
CA GLU A 592 -26.50 -3.58 -3.14
C GLU A 592 -25.09 -4.15 -3.27
N VAL A 593 -25.00 -5.48 -3.28
CA VAL A 593 -23.75 -6.21 -3.53
C VAL A 593 -24.06 -7.30 -4.54
N ASN A 594 -23.35 -7.35 -5.65
CA ASN A 594 -23.55 -8.34 -6.72
C ASN A 594 -25.03 -8.44 -7.18
N ASN A 595 -25.68 -7.30 -7.42
CA ASN A 595 -27.08 -7.15 -7.81
C ASN A 595 -28.10 -7.70 -6.79
N THR A 596 -27.70 -7.87 -5.54
CA THR A 596 -28.54 -8.30 -4.41
C THR A 596 -28.55 -7.19 -3.35
N LEU A 597 -29.75 -6.81 -2.88
CA LEU A 597 -29.95 -5.82 -1.81
C LEU A 597 -29.86 -6.49 -0.43
#